data_412cd57d75b2fdc1e55fa08bc8a15d91
#
_entry.id   412cd57d75b2fdc1e55fa08bc8a15d91
#
_cell.length_a   1.000
_cell.length_b   1.000
_cell.length_c   1.000
_cell.angle_alpha   90.00
_cell.angle_beta   90.00
_cell.angle_gamma   90.00
#
_symmetry.space_group_name_H-M   'P 1'
#
loop_
_entity.id
_entity.type
_entity.pdbx_description
1 polymer ?
#
loop_
_entity_poly.entity_id
_entity_poly.type
_entity_poly.pdbx_seq_one_letter_code
_entity_poly.pdbx_strand_id
1 'polypeptide(L)'
;MIQPTHSSRRILLPARGWFIYLSLCAALLLNLIPLGRLPGIPDWVALTLAFWCIHQPLKVGMGAAFFFGLAMDVANASVMGQHALAYVLLAFAAGGLSRRILWFPVVAQALHVLPLLLGTQLVMLMIRLVTGAEFPGLLYFLSSFVAILLWHPLNYLLLLPQYRAIEHDENRPI
;
A
#
# COMPACT_ATOMS: atom_id res chain seq x y z
N MET A 1 -35.37 16.10 -25.95
CA MET A 1 -34.90 14.83 -25.37
C MET A 1 -33.56 15.09 -24.71
N ILE A 2 -33.55 15.32 -23.40
CA ILE A 2 -32.33 15.57 -22.62
C ILE A 2 -31.93 14.23 -22.06
N GLN A 3 -30.85 13.65 -22.57
CA GLN A 3 -30.28 12.42 -21.99
C GLN A 3 -29.65 12.75 -20.62
N PRO A 4 -30.00 12.04 -19.57
CA PRO A 4 -29.35 12.21 -18.29
C PRO A 4 -27.94 11.62 -18.37
N THR A 5 -26.94 12.47 -18.49
CA THR A 5 -25.50 12.12 -18.35
C THR A 5 -25.15 11.89 -16.88
N HIS A 6 -25.86 11.01 -16.21
CA HIS A 6 -25.43 10.51 -14.91
C HIS A 6 -24.69 9.19 -15.10
N SER A 7 -23.36 9.29 -15.35
CA SER A 7 -22.49 8.19 -15.02
C SER A 7 -22.72 7.89 -13.54
N SER A 8 -23.17 6.67 -13.24
CA SER A 8 -23.36 6.19 -11.88
C SER A 8 -22.06 6.40 -11.09
N ARG A 9 -21.97 7.48 -10.32
CA ARG A 9 -20.89 7.70 -9.37
C ARG A 9 -21.01 6.59 -8.32
N ARG A 10 -20.17 5.58 -8.46
CA ARG A 10 -20.04 4.54 -7.43
C ARG A 10 -19.56 5.24 -6.16
N ILE A 11 -20.44 5.32 -5.18
CA ILE A 11 -20.09 5.89 -3.86
C ILE A 11 -19.24 4.84 -3.15
N LEU A 12 -17.96 5.15 -2.96
CA LEU A 12 -17.06 4.34 -2.14
C LEU A 12 -17.48 4.52 -0.67
N LEU A 13 -18.00 3.46 -0.06
CA LEU A 13 -18.19 3.43 1.38
C LEU A 13 -16.84 3.43 2.10
N PRO A 14 -16.73 4.11 3.26
CA PRO A 14 -15.50 4.07 4.05
C PRO A 14 -15.17 2.63 4.42
N ALA A 15 -13.93 2.20 4.13
CA ALA A 15 -13.46 0.86 4.45
C ALA A 15 -13.69 0.54 5.93
N ARG A 16 -14.17 -0.65 6.24
CA ARG A 16 -14.31 -1.13 7.62
C ARG A 16 -12.92 -1.34 8.22
N GLY A 17 -12.69 -0.86 9.44
CA GLY A 17 -11.37 -0.95 10.09
C GLY A 17 -10.83 -2.38 10.16
N TRP A 18 -11.67 -3.37 10.48
CA TRP A 18 -11.26 -4.78 10.54
C TRP A 18 -10.73 -5.30 9.21
N PHE A 19 -11.32 -4.88 8.07
CA PHE A 19 -10.88 -5.30 6.74
C PHE A 19 -9.49 -4.73 6.40
N ILE A 20 -9.21 -3.49 6.83
CA ILE A 20 -7.91 -2.85 6.66
C ILE A 20 -6.83 -3.68 7.37
N TYR A 21 -7.02 -3.96 8.65
CA TYR A 21 -6.03 -4.74 9.43
C TYR A 21 -5.94 -6.19 8.97
N LEU A 22 -7.05 -6.80 8.55
CA LEU A 22 -7.04 -8.15 7.97
C LEU A 22 -6.19 -8.19 6.69
N SER A 23 -6.34 -7.20 5.80
CA SER A 23 -5.54 -7.12 4.56
C SER A 23 -4.05 -6.89 4.84
N LEU A 24 -3.71 -6.10 5.86
CA LEU A 24 -2.33 -5.91 6.30
C LEU A 24 -1.74 -7.19 6.91
N CYS A 25 -2.51 -7.92 7.71
CA CYS A 25 -2.10 -9.22 8.22
C CYS A 25 -1.92 -10.25 7.09
N ALA A 26 -2.81 -10.25 6.10
CA ALA A 26 -2.67 -11.11 4.92
C ALA A 26 -1.39 -10.76 4.12
N ALA A 27 -1.10 -9.48 3.95
CA ALA A 27 0.15 -9.03 3.32
C ALA A 27 1.40 -9.46 4.11
N LEU A 28 1.33 -9.40 5.46
CA LEU A 28 2.40 -9.91 6.32
C LEU A 28 2.59 -11.42 6.12
N LEU A 29 1.52 -12.19 6.09
CA LEU A 29 1.59 -13.63 5.85
C LEU A 29 2.17 -13.94 4.45
N LEU A 30 1.82 -13.15 3.42
CA LEU A 30 2.41 -13.29 2.08
C LEU A 30 3.92 -13.05 2.10
N ASN A 31 4.40 -12.08 2.88
CA ASN A 31 5.84 -11.83 3.03
C ASN A 31 6.56 -12.95 3.80
N LEU A 32 5.84 -13.68 4.67
CA LEU A 32 6.39 -14.82 5.43
C LEU A 32 6.51 -16.10 4.60
N ILE A 33 5.86 -16.18 3.44
CA ILE A 33 5.97 -17.36 2.57
C ILE A 33 7.42 -17.47 2.07
N PRO A 34 8.11 -18.60 2.32
CA PRO A 34 9.51 -18.77 1.94
C PRO A 34 9.65 -19.01 0.43
N LEU A 35 9.39 -17.98 -0.37
CA LEU A 35 9.55 -18.02 -1.83
C LEU A 35 11.03 -17.97 -2.27
N GLY A 36 11.94 -18.11 -1.31
CA GLY A 36 13.37 -17.96 -1.54
C GLY A 36 13.78 -16.48 -1.69
N ARG A 37 15.07 -16.26 -1.92
CA ARG A 37 15.63 -14.92 -2.16
C ARG A 37 15.56 -14.54 -3.65
N LEU A 38 14.40 -14.77 -4.28
CA LEU A 38 14.24 -14.37 -5.68
C LEU A 38 14.23 -12.85 -5.77
N PRO A 39 15.09 -12.24 -6.58
CA PRO A 39 15.03 -10.81 -6.80
C PRO A 39 13.71 -10.46 -7.49
N GLY A 40 13.04 -9.43 -7.01
CA GLY A 40 11.77 -8.97 -7.60
C GLY A 40 10.51 -9.37 -6.83
N ILE A 41 10.60 -10.14 -5.74
CA ILE A 41 9.42 -10.35 -4.87
C ILE A 41 9.05 -9.00 -4.25
N PRO A 42 7.81 -8.51 -4.45
CA PRO A 42 7.38 -7.23 -3.88
C PRO A 42 7.24 -7.34 -2.36
N ASP A 43 7.49 -6.24 -1.68
CA ASP A 43 7.14 -6.10 -0.28
C ASP A 43 5.62 -5.84 -0.19
N TRP A 44 4.86 -6.91 0.09
CA TRP A 44 3.41 -6.87 0.18
C TRP A 44 2.91 -5.96 1.30
N VAL A 45 3.63 -5.90 2.42
CA VAL A 45 3.28 -5.04 3.55
C VAL A 45 3.47 -3.59 3.18
N ALA A 46 4.62 -3.21 2.61
CA ALA A 46 4.87 -1.84 2.16
C ALA A 46 3.84 -1.39 1.13
N LEU A 47 3.50 -2.26 0.16
CA LEU A 47 2.55 -1.97 -0.90
C LEU A 47 1.12 -1.78 -0.35
N THR A 48 0.65 -2.68 0.53
CA THR A 48 -0.68 -2.61 1.15
C THR A 48 -0.77 -1.43 2.12
N LEU A 49 0.31 -1.15 2.84
CA LEU A 49 0.40 -0.02 3.75
C LEU A 49 0.31 1.31 2.98
N ALA A 50 1.08 1.45 1.88
CA ALA A 50 1.00 2.62 1.00
C ALA A 50 -0.43 2.82 0.49
N PHE A 51 -1.10 1.74 0.06
CA PHE A 51 -2.48 1.79 -0.39
C PHE A 51 -3.42 2.37 0.68
N TRP A 52 -3.38 1.85 1.90
CA TRP A 52 -4.28 2.31 2.96
C TRP A 52 -3.93 3.70 3.48
N CYS A 53 -2.65 4.05 3.55
CA CYS A 53 -2.22 5.41 3.92
C CYS A 53 -2.68 6.46 2.89
N ILE A 54 -2.81 6.07 1.62
CA ILE A 54 -3.34 6.96 0.56
C ILE A 54 -4.87 7.03 0.64
N HIS A 55 -5.57 5.88 0.76
CA HIS A 55 -7.04 5.84 0.69
C HIS A 55 -7.73 6.14 2.02
N GLN A 56 -7.11 5.79 3.15
CA GLN A 56 -7.69 5.95 4.49
C GLN A 56 -6.65 6.48 5.49
N PRO A 57 -6.06 7.68 5.26
CA PRO A 57 -4.95 8.21 6.08
C PRO A 57 -5.32 8.43 7.56
N LEU A 58 -6.62 8.58 7.86
CA LEU A 58 -7.11 8.72 9.24
C LEU A 58 -7.19 7.40 10.00
N LYS A 59 -7.24 6.26 9.30
CA LYS A 59 -7.36 4.92 9.92
C LYS A 59 -6.03 4.18 9.97
N VAL A 60 -5.17 4.43 9.00
CA VAL A 60 -3.84 3.81 8.90
C VAL A 60 -2.80 4.92 8.87
N GLY A 61 -2.07 5.03 9.93
CA GLY A 61 -1.03 6.05 10.08
C GLY A 61 0.31 5.46 10.50
N MET A 62 1.21 6.33 10.92
CA MET A 62 2.58 5.96 11.35
C MET A 62 2.61 4.90 12.45
N GLY A 63 1.63 4.87 13.36
CA GLY A 63 1.56 3.85 14.42
C GLY A 63 1.38 2.44 13.87
N ALA A 64 0.41 2.24 12.97
CA ALA A 64 0.22 0.94 12.31
C ALA A 64 1.47 0.55 11.50
N ALA A 65 2.04 1.50 10.76
CA ALA A 65 3.28 1.31 10.01
C ALA A 65 4.44 0.84 10.89
N PHE A 66 4.60 1.44 12.07
CA PHE A 66 5.63 1.06 13.03
C PHE A 66 5.46 -0.39 13.50
N PHE A 67 4.25 -0.79 13.90
CA PHE A 67 3.98 -2.14 14.39
C PHE A 67 4.18 -3.21 13.29
N PHE A 68 3.67 -2.97 12.09
CA PHE A 68 3.90 -3.89 10.97
C PHE A 68 5.36 -3.94 10.54
N GLY A 69 6.09 -2.81 10.63
CA GLY A 69 7.52 -2.77 10.39
C GLY A 69 8.32 -3.57 11.41
N LEU A 70 8.00 -3.46 12.71
CA LEU A 70 8.62 -4.30 13.75
C LEU A 70 8.33 -5.79 13.52
N ALA A 71 7.10 -6.13 13.14
CA ALA A 71 6.76 -7.51 12.81
C ALA A 71 7.62 -8.04 11.65
N MET A 72 7.87 -7.22 10.63
CA MET A 72 8.75 -7.55 9.51
C MET A 72 10.21 -7.67 9.92
N ASP A 73 10.69 -6.82 10.83
CA ASP A 73 12.06 -6.90 11.36
C ASP A 73 12.29 -8.24 12.07
N VAL A 74 11.33 -8.65 12.89
CA VAL A 74 11.38 -9.96 13.58
C VAL A 74 11.29 -11.12 12.57
N ALA A 75 10.37 -11.02 11.61
CA ALA A 75 10.14 -12.08 10.62
C ALA A 75 11.35 -12.34 9.72
N ASN A 76 12.04 -11.27 9.32
CA ASN A 76 13.21 -11.36 8.43
C ASN A 76 14.53 -11.49 9.18
N ALA A 77 14.52 -11.54 10.52
CA ALA A 77 15.71 -11.48 11.35
C ALA A 77 16.64 -10.32 10.94
N SER A 78 16.03 -9.20 10.57
CA SER A 78 16.74 -7.99 10.15
C SER A 78 17.13 -7.14 11.36
N VAL A 79 17.89 -6.07 11.10
CA VAL A 79 18.22 -5.10 12.15
C VAL A 79 16.93 -4.49 12.70
N MET A 80 16.72 -4.60 14.01
CA MET A 80 15.53 -4.09 14.67
C MET A 80 15.34 -2.59 14.37
N GLY A 81 14.16 -2.24 13.86
CA GLY A 81 13.85 -0.87 13.47
C GLY A 81 14.08 -0.54 11.99
N GLN A 82 14.69 -1.43 11.20
CA GLN A 82 14.95 -1.20 9.78
C GLN A 82 13.66 -1.03 8.98
N HIS A 83 12.74 -2.01 9.05
CA HIS A 83 11.44 -1.93 8.40
C HIS A 83 10.51 -0.96 9.13
N ALA A 84 10.59 -0.91 10.48
CA ALA A 84 9.76 0.01 11.27
C ALA A 84 9.99 1.47 10.87
N LEU A 85 11.25 1.93 10.77
CA LEU A 85 11.57 3.29 10.33
C LEU A 85 11.14 3.53 8.88
N ALA A 86 11.45 2.59 7.99
CA ALA A 86 11.14 2.72 6.58
C ALA A 86 9.61 2.82 6.33
N TYR A 87 8.82 2.01 7.03
CA TYR A 87 7.36 2.04 6.90
C TYR A 87 6.71 3.26 7.55
N VAL A 88 7.27 3.77 8.66
CA VAL A 88 6.81 5.03 9.26
C VAL A 88 7.01 6.19 8.28
N LEU A 89 8.16 6.27 7.63
CA LEU A 89 8.43 7.30 6.62
C LEU A 89 7.53 7.13 5.39
N LEU A 90 7.29 5.88 4.96
CA LEU A 90 6.34 5.57 3.90
C LEU A 90 4.94 6.08 4.25
N ALA A 91 4.45 5.75 5.45
CA ALA A 91 3.11 6.15 5.90
C ALA A 91 2.98 7.68 6.01
N PHE A 92 4.01 8.35 6.51
CA PHE A 92 4.06 9.80 6.58
C PHE A 92 3.98 10.43 5.19
N ALA A 93 4.82 9.99 4.25
CA ALA A 93 4.87 10.52 2.89
C ALA A 93 3.59 10.19 2.10
N ALA A 94 3.11 8.93 2.17
CA ALA A 94 1.89 8.49 1.52
C ALA A 94 0.65 9.24 2.03
N GLY A 95 0.54 9.42 3.35
CA GLY A 95 -0.55 10.18 3.97
C GLY A 95 -0.53 11.65 3.58
N GLY A 96 0.65 12.28 3.57
CA GLY A 96 0.81 13.67 3.14
C GLY A 96 0.48 13.90 1.66
N LEU A 97 0.80 12.93 0.81
CA LEU A 97 0.55 12.99 -0.63
C LEU A 97 -0.82 12.40 -1.04
N SER A 98 -1.59 11.85 -0.12
CA SER A 98 -2.83 11.11 -0.38
C SER A 98 -3.80 11.87 -1.28
N ARG A 99 -4.10 13.14 -0.94
CA ARG A 99 -5.02 13.99 -1.72
C ARG A 99 -4.53 14.20 -3.15
N ARG A 100 -3.22 14.41 -3.33
CA ARG A 100 -2.62 14.66 -4.64
C ARG A 100 -2.65 13.39 -5.50
N ILE A 101 -2.30 12.25 -4.91
CA ILE A 101 -2.26 10.96 -5.61
C ILE A 101 -3.67 10.54 -6.06
N LEU A 102 -4.68 10.72 -5.20
CA LEU A 102 -6.07 10.33 -5.51
C LEU A 102 -6.73 11.18 -6.62
N TRP A 103 -6.15 12.31 -6.98
CA TRP A 103 -6.62 13.11 -8.12
C TRP A 103 -6.32 12.46 -9.48
N PHE A 104 -5.34 11.56 -9.52
CA PHE A 104 -4.90 10.91 -10.75
C PHE A 104 -5.63 9.58 -11.00
N PRO A 105 -5.77 9.17 -12.27
CA PRO A 105 -6.24 7.82 -12.59
C PRO A 105 -5.29 6.77 -12.04
N VAL A 106 -5.78 5.55 -11.79
CA VAL A 106 -5.04 4.47 -11.08
C VAL A 106 -3.65 4.18 -11.67
N VAL A 107 -3.52 4.26 -12.99
CA VAL A 107 -2.23 4.08 -13.68
C VAL A 107 -1.23 5.18 -13.30
N ALA A 108 -1.68 6.43 -13.26
CA ALA A 108 -0.81 7.55 -12.84
C ALA A 108 -0.54 7.53 -11.34
N GLN A 109 -1.48 7.02 -10.51
CA GLN A 109 -1.23 6.77 -9.09
C GLN A 109 -0.05 5.81 -8.89
N ALA A 110 0.03 4.72 -9.67
CA ALA A 110 1.14 3.79 -9.63
C ALA A 110 2.49 4.50 -9.80
N LEU A 111 2.57 5.43 -10.76
CA LEU A 111 3.78 6.21 -11.00
C LEU A 111 4.18 7.09 -9.79
N HIS A 112 3.20 7.61 -9.05
CA HIS A 112 3.47 8.41 -7.83
C HIS A 112 3.82 7.52 -6.62
N VAL A 113 3.34 6.27 -6.59
CA VAL A 113 3.66 5.31 -5.52
C VAL A 113 5.08 4.73 -5.71
N LEU A 114 5.57 4.64 -6.95
CA LEU A 114 6.93 4.14 -7.23
C LEU A 114 8.01 4.85 -6.40
N PRO A 115 8.14 6.18 -6.40
CA PRO A 115 9.16 6.88 -5.60
C PRO A 115 8.98 6.66 -4.09
N LEU A 116 7.76 6.44 -3.61
CA LEU A 116 7.51 6.12 -2.20
C LEU A 116 8.09 4.75 -1.84
N LEU A 117 7.86 3.74 -2.67
CA LEU A 117 8.40 2.39 -2.46
C LEU A 117 9.92 2.35 -2.64
N LEU A 118 10.46 3.05 -3.65
CA LEU A 118 11.91 3.18 -3.83
C LEU A 118 12.56 3.89 -2.63
N GLY A 119 11.92 4.95 -2.12
CA GLY A 119 12.37 5.64 -0.91
C GLY A 119 12.40 4.72 0.31
N THR A 120 11.38 3.88 0.47
CA THR A 120 11.33 2.88 1.54
C THR A 120 12.49 1.89 1.43
N GLN A 121 12.77 1.38 0.23
CA GLN A 121 13.90 0.48 0.00
C GLN A 121 15.25 1.18 0.21
N LEU A 122 15.35 2.45 -0.18
CA LEU A 122 16.56 3.24 0.05
C LEU A 122 16.85 3.40 1.54
N VAL A 123 15.82 3.70 2.35
CA VAL A 123 15.97 3.79 3.83
C VAL A 123 16.43 2.46 4.41
N MET A 124 15.81 1.34 4.01
CA MET A 124 16.23 0.00 4.45
C MET A 124 17.68 -0.30 4.05
N LEU A 125 18.05 0.04 2.82
CA LEU A 125 19.41 -0.14 2.32
C LEU A 125 20.42 0.69 3.12
N MET A 126 20.11 1.95 3.41
CA MET A 126 20.99 2.82 4.21
C MET A 126 21.25 2.22 5.59
N ILE A 127 20.21 1.74 6.27
CA ILE A 127 20.37 1.11 7.59
C ILE A 127 21.24 -0.15 7.48
N ARG A 128 21.01 -0.99 6.47
CA ARG A 128 21.83 -2.19 6.23
C ARG A 128 23.31 -1.87 6.02
N LEU A 129 23.62 -0.87 5.19
CA LEU A 129 25.00 -0.45 4.93
C LEU A 129 25.68 0.11 6.18
N VAL A 130 24.96 0.93 6.95
CA VAL A 130 25.48 1.48 8.22
C VAL A 130 25.79 0.39 9.25
N THR A 131 25.00 -0.71 9.23
CA THR A 131 25.23 -1.86 10.12
C THR A 131 26.26 -2.86 9.59
N GLY A 132 26.94 -2.53 8.48
CA GLY A 132 28.04 -3.33 7.94
C GLY A 132 27.59 -4.48 7.00
N ALA A 133 26.32 -4.51 6.60
CA ALA A 133 25.88 -5.50 5.62
C ALA A 133 26.35 -5.14 4.19
N GLU A 134 26.60 -6.16 3.38
CA GLU A 134 26.98 -5.98 1.99
C GLU A 134 25.82 -5.40 1.14
N PHE A 135 26.20 -4.69 0.08
CA PHE A 135 25.24 -4.16 -0.88
C PHE A 135 24.57 -5.31 -1.66
N PRO A 136 23.22 -5.42 -1.64
CA PRO A 136 22.52 -6.56 -2.24
C PRO A 136 22.47 -6.52 -3.78
N GLY A 137 23.06 -5.50 -4.40
CA GLY A 137 23.04 -5.32 -5.86
C GLY A 137 21.83 -4.52 -6.35
N LEU A 138 21.88 -4.08 -7.60
CA LEU A 138 20.82 -3.25 -8.22
C LEU A 138 19.48 -4.00 -8.36
N LEU A 139 19.51 -5.32 -8.46
CA LEU A 139 18.29 -6.15 -8.52
C LEU A 139 17.41 -6.03 -7.27
N TYR A 140 17.95 -5.51 -6.17
CA TYR A 140 17.18 -5.21 -4.96
C TYR A 140 15.99 -4.27 -5.24
N PHE A 141 16.19 -3.28 -6.11
CA PHE A 141 15.16 -2.31 -6.45
C PHE A 141 14.09 -2.86 -7.41
N LEU A 142 14.32 -4.02 -8.03
CA LEU A 142 13.37 -4.65 -8.95
C LEU A 142 12.02 -4.92 -8.28
N SER A 143 12.02 -5.21 -6.98
CA SER A 143 10.78 -5.46 -6.21
C SER A 143 9.82 -4.27 -6.18
N SER A 144 10.31 -3.02 -6.17
CA SER A 144 9.47 -1.83 -6.29
C SER A 144 8.82 -1.71 -7.67
N PHE A 145 9.52 -2.07 -8.74
CA PHE A 145 8.95 -2.06 -10.09
C PHE A 145 7.89 -3.15 -10.25
N VAL A 146 8.11 -4.33 -9.69
CA VAL A 146 7.09 -5.40 -9.67
C VAL A 146 5.88 -4.97 -8.83
N ALA A 147 6.11 -4.33 -7.67
CA ALA A 147 5.03 -3.79 -6.83
C ALA A 147 4.13 -2.81 -7.57
N ILE A 148 4.70 -1.96 -8.45
CA ILE A 148 3.93 -1.02 -9.26
C ILE A 148 3.05 -1.73 -10.30
N LEU A 149 3.52 -2.80 -10.91
CA LEU A 149 2.68 -3.62 -11.80
C LEU A 149 1.48 -4.23 -11.04
N LEU A 150 1.70 -4.59 -9.78
CA LEU A 150 0.67 -5.12 -8.90
C LEU A 150 -0.25 -4.06 -8.29
N TRP A 151 0.08 -2.77 -8.41
CA TRP A 151 -0.75 -1.68 -7.89
C TRP A 151 -2.16 -1.69 -8.44
N HIS A 152 -2.31 -1.96 -9.74
CA HIS A 152 -3.63 -1.96 -10.39
C HIS A 152 -4.54 -3.11 -9.90
N PRO A 153 -4.14 -4.38 -9.92
CA PRO A 153 -4.94 -5.46 -9.38
C PRO A 153 -5.16 -5.35 -7.87
N LEU A 154 -4.17 -4.85 -7.11
CA LEU A 154 -4.32 -4.63 -5.68
C LEU A 154 -5.39 -3.57 -5.39
N ASN A 155 -5.38 -2.45 -6.13
CA ASN A 155 -6.38 -1.40 -6.02
C ASN A 155 -7.79 -1.96 -6.24
N TYR A 156 -7.97 -2.76 -7.29
CA TYR A 156 -9.24 -3.40 -7.58
C TYR A 156 -9.66 -4.35 -6.44
N LEU A 157 -8.77 -5.20 -5.98
CA LEU A 157 -9.04 -6.19 -4.93
C LEU A 157 -9.42 -5.53 -3.59
N LEU A 158 -8.69 -4.51 -3.15
CA LEU A 158 -8.90 -3.86 -1.86
C LEU A 158 -10.10 -2.89 -1.87
N LEU A 159 -10.49 -2.38 -3.04
CA LEU A 159 -11.69 -1.56 -3.16
C LEU A 159 -12.97 -2.39 -3.39
N LEU A 160 -12.85 -3.65 -3.80
CA LEU A 160 -13.99 -4.52 -4.12
C LEU A 160 -15.07 -4.58 -3.03
N PRO A 161 -14.74 -4.73 -1.72
CA PRO A 161 -15.73 -4.74 -0.66
C PRO A 161 -16.39 -3.38 -0.38
N GLN A 162 -15.83 -2.29 -0.95
CA GLN A 162 -16.33 -0.93 -0.77
C GLN A 162 -17.29 -0.52 -1.88
N TYR A 163 -17.35 -1.30 -2.98
CA TYR A 163 -18.33 -1.09 -4.04
C TYR A 163 -19.67 -1.66 -3.61
N ARG A 164 -20.61 -0.81 -3.19
CA ARG A 164 -22.03 -1.18 -3.15
C ARG A 164 -22.69 -0.75 -4.46
N ALA A 165 -23.49 -1.64 -5.02
CA ALA A 165 -24.48 -1.25 -6.03
C ALA A 165 -25.42 -0.24 -5.38
N ILE A 166 -25.64 0.89 -6.05
CA ILE A 166 -26.70 1.83 -5.65
C ILE A 166 -27.98 1.06 -6.00
N GLU A 167 -28.68 0.52 -4.98
CA GLU A 167 -30.06 0.13 -5.14
C GLU A 167 -30.82 1.40 -5.51
N HIS A 168 -31.38 1.42 -6.70
CA HIS A 168 -32.30 2.44 -7.15
C HIS A 168 -33.52 2.29 -6.26
N ASP A 169 -33.65 3.16 -5.28
CA ASP A 169 -34.86 3.26 -4.47
C ASP A 169 -35.96 3.87 -5.34
N GLU A 170 -36.70 3.00 -6.05
CA GLU A 170 -37.83 3.37 -6.92
C GLU A 170 -38.98 4.00 -6.13
N ASN A 171 -38.92 4.01 -4.81
CA ASN A 171 -39.99 4.49 -3.92
C ASN A 171 -39.72 5.86 -3.27
N ARG A 172 -38.82 6.69 -3.79
CA ARG A 172 -38.76 8.08 -3.33
C ARG A 172 -39.85 8.89 -4.01
N PRO A 173 -40.92 9.32 -3.30
CA PRO A 173 -41.87 10.29 -3.83
C PRO A 173 -41.12 11.61 -4.06
N ILE A 174 -41.38 12.21 -5.22
CA ILE A 174 -40.87 13.50 -5.69
C ILE A 174 -41.44 14.61 -4.76
#